data_61c2e5bc5243af55e2e35388b973f030
#
_entry.id   61c2e5bc5243af55e2e35388b973f030
#
_cell.length_a   1.000
_cell.length_b   1.000
_cell.length_c   1.000
_cell.angle_alpha   90.00
_cell.angle_beta   90.00
_cell.angle_gamma   90.00
#
_symmetry.space_group_name_H-M   'P 1'
#
loop_
_entity.id
_entity.type
_entity.pdbx_description
1 polymer ?
#
loop_
_entity_poly.entity_id
_entity_poly.type
_entity_poly.pdbx_seq_one_letter_code
_entity_poly.pdbx_strand_id
1 'polypeptide(L)'
;MDKFENFEELNSDITNSELYENCFHTKEKKDNRRFYSLILCLFLFFVGLRTYWVNNYGGIVVDGASMRQTLQNGDRLLMRYATDKTKFERGDVIIVDVRQYPECGSTDFLIKRLIAVEGDKVKCIDGNLYICYAGEDEYTYVEESYAYYYLNKADYDFGEYIVKEGEIFFLGDNRQNSMDSRYEQSGGSHLSSSLYKVEDIYGVVPEWAITYKSYLSLIFFRNAY
;
A
#
# COMPACT_ATOMS: atom_id res chain seq x y z
N MET A 1 38.62 -69.64 41.58
CA MET A 1 37.66 -68.58 41.95
C MET A 1 37.73 -67.38 41.05
N ASP A 2 38.73 -67.22 40.21
CA ASP A 2 39.02 -66.02 39.41
C ASP A 2 38.33 -65.92 38.03
N LYS A 3 37.60 -66.94 37.65
CA LYS A 3 36.93 -66.89 36.32
C LYS A 3 35.47 -66.35 36.36
N PHE A 4 34.87 -66.32 37.48
CA PHE A 4 33.49 -65.82 37.63
C PHE A 4 33.43 -64.30 37.87
N GLU A 5 34.39 -63.74 38.58
CA GLU A 5 34.47 -62.26 38.77
C GLU A 5 34.70 -61.50 37.45
N ASN A 6 35.50 -62.10 36.57
CA ASN A 6 35.77 -61.50 35.23
C ASN A 6 34.52 -61.48 34.32
N PHE A 7 33.55 -62.37 34.53
CA PHE A 7 32.32 -62.40 33.74
C PHE A 7 31.28 -61.37 34.17
N GLU A 8 31.20 -61.09 35.49
CA GLU A 8 30.27 -60.04 35.98
C GLU A 8 30.78 -58.64 35.68
N GLU A 9 32.08 -58.42 35.75
CA GLU A 9 32.71 -57.14 35.38
C GLU A 9 32.59 -56.84 33.89
N LEU A 10 32.80 -57.88 33.03
CA LEU A 10 32.64 -57.75 31.58
C LEU A 10 31.18 -57.53 31.16
N ASN A 11 30.21 -58.14 31.85
CA ASN A 11 28.79 -57.92 31.62
C ASN A 11 28.32 -56.54 32.11
N SER A 12 28.89 -56.03 33.21
CA SER A 12 28.56 -54.67 33.69
C SER A 12 29.09 -53.59 32.74
N ASP A 13 30.27 -53.78 32.14
CA ASP A 13 30.86 -52.86 31.19
C ASP A 13 30.07 -52.87 29.84
N ILE A 14 29.60 -54.04 29.39
CA ILE A 14 28.76 -54.13 28.16
C ILE A 14 27.39 -53.46 28.38
N THR A 15 26.74 -53.67 29.52
CA THR A 15 25.46 -53.05 29.87
C THR A 15 25.60 -51.55 30.07
N ASN A 16 26.69 -51.09 30.62
CA ASN A 16 26.97 -49.66 30.76
C ASN A 16 27.25 -48.99 29.41
N SER A 17 28.00 -49.63 28.50
CA SER A 17 28.24 -49.09 27.15
C SER A 17 26.97 -49.01 26.33
N GLU A 18 26.10 -50.01 26.38
CA GLU A 18 24.79 -49.99 25.69
C GLU A 18 23.85 -48.91 26.27
N LEU A 19 23.88 -48.69 27.60
CA LEU A 19 23.11 -47.64 28.25
C LEU A 19 23.63 -46.23 27.83
N TYR A 20 24.95 -46.05 27.73
CA TYR A 20 25.55 -44.82 27.27
C TYR A 20 25.21 -44.54 25.80
N GLU A 21 25.34 -45.53 24.91
CA GLU A 21 24.97 -45.37 23.47
C GLU A 21 23.47 -45.05 23.30
N ASN A 22 22.59 -45.73 24.02
CA ASN A 22 21.16 -45.46 23.99
C ASN A 22 20.81 -44.06 24.53
N CYS A 23 21.55 -43.59 25.54
CA CYS A 23 21.37 -42.26 26.13
C CYS A 23 21.84 -41.16 25.13
N PHE A 24 22.96 -41.39 24.46
CA PHE A 24 23.46 -40.49 23.40
C PHE A 24 22.53 -40.45 22.21
N HIS A 25 22.07 -41.59 21.69
CA HIS A 25 21.14 -41.65 20.57
C HIS A 25 19.77 -41.02 20.90
N THR A 26 19.29 -41.14 22.12
CA THR A 26 18.04 -40.48 22.54
C THR A 26 18.19 -38.98 22.68
N LYS A 27 19.35 -38.50 23.16
CA LYS A 27 19.64 -37.07 23.26
C LYS A 27 19.79 -36.41 21.90
N GLU A 28 20.53 -37.07 20.98
CA GLU A 28 20.70 -36.60 19.60
C GLU A 28 19.37 -36.54 18.83
N LYS A 29 18.53 -37.56 18.93
CA LYS A 29 17.17 -37.56 18.35
C LYS A 29 16.30 -36.44 18.92
N LYS A 30 16.43 -36.09 20.19
CA LYS A 30 15.65 -35.04 20.84
C LYS A 30 16.11 -33.65 20.35
N ASP A 31 17.42 -33.45 20.19
CA ASP A 31 18.00 -32.20 19.74
C ASP A 31 17.67 -31.97 18.25
N ASN A 32 17.76 -33.01 17.43
CA ASN A 32 17.36 -32.95 16.02
C ASN A 32 15.87 -32.65 15.86
N ARG A 33 15.02 -33.22 16.70
CA ARG A 33 13.58 -32.94 16.65
C ARG A 33 13.25 -31.48 17.01
N ARG A 34 13.96 -30.89 17.98
CA ARG A 34 13.82 -29.44 18.31
C ARG A 34 14.31 -28.57 17.18
N PHE A 35 15.43 -28.92 16.56
CA PHE A 35 15.98 -28.22 15.41
C PHE A 35 15.02 -28.21 14.22
N TYR A 36 14.47 -29.38 13.85
CA TYR A 36 13.50 -29.48 12.76
C TYR A 36 12.19 -28.74 13.08
N SER A 37 11.73 -28.77 14.32
CA SER A 37 10.53 -28.01 14.72
C SER A 37 10.75 -26.51 14.60
N LEU A 38 11.94 -26.01 14.92
CA LEU A 38 12.30 -24.59 14.78
C LEU A 38 12.35 -24.19 13.30
N ILE A 39 12.96 -25.00 12.44
CA ILE A 39 12.97 -24.77 11.01
C ILE A 39 11.54 -24.73 10.44
N LEU A 40 10.70 -25.68 10.84
CA LEU A 40 9.30 -25.72 10.42
C LEU A 40 8.53 -24.47 10.87
N CYS A 41 8.72 -24.03 12.12
CA CYS A 41 8.11 -22.81 12.63
C CYS A 41 8.56 -21.57 11.84
N LEU A 42 9.86 -21.46 11.53
CA LEU A 42 10.40 -20.37 10.72
C LEU A 42 9.82 -20.41 9.29
N PHE A 43 9.76 -21.60 8.70
CA PHE A 43 9.16 -21.76 7.37
C PHE A 43 7.70 -21.32 7.35
N LEU A 44 6.88 -21.79 8.31
CA LEU A 44 5.48 -21.40 8.42
C LEU A 44 5.32 -19.89 8.69
N PHE A 45 6.20 -19.32 9.48
CA PHE A 45 6.24 -17.87 9.72
C PHE A 45 6.49 -17.09 8.42
N PHE A 46 7.49 -17.47 7.63
CA PHE A 46 7.78 -16.81 6.37
C PHE A 46 6.68 -17.01 5.31
N VAL A 47 6.07 -18.21 5.28
CA VAL A 47 4.91 -18.46 4.42
C VAL A 47 3.72 -17.56 4.82
N GLY A 48 3.45 -17.45 6.12
CA GLY A 48 2.41 -16.56 6.65
C GLY A 48 2.68 -15.09 6.33
N LEU A 49 3.92 -14.65 6.54
CA LEU A 49 4.35 -13.28 6.24
C LEU A 49 4.20 -12.97 4.73
N ARG A 50 4.65 -13.88 3.87
CA ARG A 50 4.50 -13.74 2.41
C ARG A 50 3.03 -13.67 2.00
N THR A 51 2.20 -14.56 2.55
CA THR A 51 0.75 -14.57 2.25
C THR A 51 0.10 -13.27 2.70
N TYR A 52 0.41 -12.79 3.90
CA TYR A 52 -0.07 -11.50 4.38
C TYR A 52 0.34 -10.37 3.44
N TRP A 53 1.62 -10.34 3.02
CA TRP A 53 2.14 -9.28 2.15
C TRP A 53 1.45 -9.26 0.79
N VAL A 54 1.35 -10.40 0.12
CA VAL A 54 0.74 -10.50 -1.22
C VAL A 54 -0.75 -10.16 -1.20
N ASN A 55 -1.46 -10.48 -0.11
CA ASN A 55 -2.89 -10.18 -0.01
C ASN A 55 -3.19 -8.71 0.34
N ASN A 56 -2.22 -7.99 0.92
CA ASN A 56 -2.45 -6.61 1.37
C ASN A 56 -1.74 -5.56 0.52
N TYR A 57 -0.69 -5.92 -0.21
CA TYR A 57 0.12 -4.97 -0.96
C TYR A 57 0.30 -5.40 -2.41
N GLY A 58 0.27 -4.41 -3.31
CA GLY A 58 0.54 -4.56 -4.73
C GLY A 58 1.63 -3.63 -5.21
N GLY A 59 2.37 -4.05 -6.24
CA GLY A 59 3.33 -3.19 -6.92
C GLY A 59 2.64 -2.38 -8.01
N ILE A 60 2.97 -1.10 -8.12
CA ILE A 60 2.49 -0.22 -9.19
C ILE A 60 3.66 0.49 -9.86
N VAL A 61 3.46 0.83 -11.13
CA VAL A 61 4.36 1.69 -11.91
C VAL A 61 3.56 2.92 -12.32
N VAL A 62 4.12 4.10 -12.03
CA VAL A 62 3.49 5.38 -12.38
C VAL A 62 3.64 5.61 -13.88
N ASP A 63 2.53 5.79 -14.58
CA ASP A 63 2.51 6.20 -15.99
C ASP A 63 1.91 7.61 -16.11
N GLY A 64 2.67 8.50 -16.73
CA GLY A 64 2.28 9.90 -16.91
C GLY A 64 2.86 10.87 -15.89
N ALA A 65 2.41 12.12 -15.98
CA ALA A 65 2.97 13.25 -15.24
C ALA A 65 1.97 13.93 -14.29
N SER A 66 0.79 13.35 -14.09
CA SER A 66 -0.29 13.98 -13.33
C SER A 66 0.02 14.18 -11.83
N MET A 67 0.96 13.42 -11.29
CA MET A 67 1.43 13.51 -9.90
C MET A 67 2.83 14.11 -9.79
N ARG A 68 3.27 14.84 -10.85
CA ARG A 68 4.61 15.44 -10.90
C ARG A 68 4.85 16.36 -9.73
N GLN A 69 6.03 16.29 -9.21
CA GLN A 69 6.70 16.64 -7.99
C GLN A 69 6.65 15.53 -6.94
N THR A 70 5.51 14.99 -6.64
CA THR A 70 5.40 13.86 -5.69
C THR A 70 5.86 12.56 -6.34
N LEU A 71 5.34 12.27 -7.54
CA LEU A 71 5.67 11.06 -8.30
C LEU A 71 6.03 11.41 -9.74
N GLN A 72 6.98 10.67 -10.30
CA GLN A 72 7.42 10.83 -11.68
C GLN A 72 7.06 9.61 -12.52
N ASN A 73 6.98 9.83 -13.82
CA ASN A 73 6.79 8.74 -14.77
C ASN A 73 7.87 7.67 -14.60
N GLY A 74 7.46 6.40 -14.50
CA GLY A 74 8.36 5.27 -14.24
C GLY A 74 8.67 5.00 -12.77
N ASP A 75 8.22 5.84 -11.82
CA ASP A 75 8.34 5.53 -10.39
C ASP A 75 7.64 4.21 -10.06
N ARG A 76 8.31 3.39 -9.25
CA ARG A 76 7.82 2.08 -8.82
C ARG A 76 7.56 2.09 -7.33
N LEU A 77 6.33 1.79 -6.97
CA LEU A 77 5.82 1.96 -5.62
C LEU A 77 5.08 0.72 -5.16
N LEU A 78 4.86 0.64 -3.86
CA LEU A 78 3.93 -0.28 -3.25
C LEU A 78 2.65 0.47 -2.88
N MET A 79 1.52 -0.11 -3.20
CA MET A 79 0.22 0.31 -2.71
C MET A 79 -0.33 -0.72 -1.74
N ARG A 80 -1.17 -0.30 -0.82
CA ARG A 80 -2.02 -1.16 0.00
C ARG A 80 -3.39 -1.25 -0.66
N TYR A 81 -3.88 -2.47 -0.88
CA TYR A 81 -5.22 -2.67 -1.42
C TYR A 81 -6.29 -2.07 -0.50
N ALA A 82 -7.29 -1.44 -1.10
CA ALA A 82 -8.48 -1.00 -0.39
C ALA A 82 -9.33 -2.20 0.04
N THR A 83 -10.00 -2.07 1.16
CA THR A 83 -10.95 -3.04 1.70
C THR A 83 -12.12 -2.27 2.29
N ASP A 84 -13.24 -2.91 2.56
CA ASP A 84 -14.43 -2.30 3.19
C ASP A 84 -14.13 -1.62 4.54
N LYS A 85 -12.98 -1.96 5.16
CA LYS A 85 -12.53 -1.39 6.43
C LYS A 85 -11.52 -0.25 6.25
N THR A 86 -11.09 0.02 5.02
CA THR A 86 -10.10 1.06 4.76
C THR A 86 -10.76 2.43 4.98
N LYS A 87 -10.18 3.21 5.86
CA LYS A 87 -10.52 4.62 6.01
C LYS A 87 -9.60 5.42 5.11
N PHE A 88 -10.19 6.30 4.35
CA PHE A 88 -9.48 7.22 3.47
C PHE A 88 -9.44 8.60 4.12
N GLU A 89 -8.27 9.23 4.07
CA GLU A 89 -8.05 10.55 4.64
C GLU A 89 -7.72 11.54 3.53
N ARG A 90 -8.08 12.81 3.73
CA ARG A 90 -7.69 13.88 2.81
C ARG A 90 -6.18 13.99 2.76
N GLY A 91 -5.64 14.10 1.55
CA GLY A 91 -4.20 14.06 1.31
C GLY A 91 -3.67 12.67 0.91
N ASP A 92 -4.41 11.60 1.11
CA ASP A 92 -4.00 10.27 0.64
C ASP A 92 -3.75 10.25 -0.86
N VAL A 93 -2.68 9.58 -1.28
CA VAL A 93 -2.46 9.25 -2.68
C VAL A 93 -3.17 7.93 -2.97
N ILE A 94 -4.24 8.01 -3.76
CA ILE A 94 -5.13 6.89 -4.05
C ILE A 94 -4.95 6.38 -5.48
N ILE A 95 -5.26 5.10 -5.67
CA ILE A 95 -5.39 4.47 -6.98
C ILE A 95 -6.87 4.26 -7.24
N VAL A 96 -7.40 4.88 -8.29
CA VAL A 96 -8.81 4.81 -8.66
C VAL A 96 -8.96 3.92 -9.87
N ASP A 97 -9.84 2.94 -9.80
CA ASP A 97 -10.25 2.07 -10.91
C ASP A 97 -11.23 2.84 -11.79
N VAL A 98 -10.83 3.16 -13.01
CA VAL A 98 -11.64 3.97 -13.94
C VAL A 98 -12.12 3.20 -15.15
N ARG A 99 -11.98 1.88 -15.17
CA ARG A 99 -12.38 1.02 -16.29
C ARG A 99 -13.85 1.10 -16.65
N GLN A 100 -14.70 1.48 -15.70
CA GLN A 100 -16.13 1.67 -15.91
C GLN A 100 -16.50 3.06 -16.45
N TYR A 101 -15.53 3.96 -16.59
CA TYR A 101 -15.73 5.36 -17.01
C TYR A 101 -15.23 5.58 -18.45
N PRO A 102 -16.12 5.58 -19.44
CA PRO A 102 -15.75 5.67 -20.86
C PRO A 102 -14.95 6.93 -21.21
N GLU A 103 -15.15 8.01 -20.48
CA GLU A 103 -14.42 9.28 -20.61
C GLU A 103 -12.94 9.18 -20.28
N CYS A 104 -12.54 8.18 -19.52
CA CYS A 104 -11.14 7.88 -19.22
C CYS A 104 -10.42 7.15 -20.37
N GLY A 105 -11.13 6.81 -21.43
CA GLY A 105 -10.58 6.16 -22.62
C GLY A 105 -10.05 4.76 -22.32
N SER A 106 -8.78 4.50 -22.68
CA SER A 106 -8.12 3.21 -22.45
C SER A 106 -7.37 3.13 -21.10
N THR A 107 -7.55 4.13 -20.25
CA THR A 107 -6.90 4.15 -18.93
C THR A 107 -7.68 3.26 -17.96
N ASP A 108 -7.00 2.31 -17.31
CA ASP A 108 -7.60 1.40 -16.35
C ASP A 108 -7.60 1.98 -14.93
N PHE A 109 -6.51 2.66 -14.57
CA PHE A 109 -6.29 3.19 -13.22
C PHE A 109 -5.74 4.61 -13.26
N LEU A 110 -6.20 5.45 -12.35
CA LEU A 110 -5.64 6.76 -12.10
C LEU A 110 -4.93 6.78 -10.74
N ILE A 111 -3.76 7.44 -10.69
CA ILE A 111 -3.11 7.77 -9.42
C ILE A 111 -3.33 9.25 -9.15
N LYS A 112 -3.96 9.59 -8.02
CA LYS A 112 -4.40 10.95 -7.69
C LYS A 112 -4.33 11.18 -6.18
N ARG A 113 -4.42 12.44 -5.78
CA ARG A 113 -4.54 12.82 -4.36
C ARG A 113 -6.00 13.04 -3.99
N LEU A 114 -6.45 12.37 -2.95
CA LEU A 114 -7.77 12.57 -2.36
C LEU A 114 -7.82 13.95 -1.68
N ILE A 115 -8.70 14.80 -2.16
CA ILE A 115 -8.81 16.20 -1.69
C ILE A 115 -9.99 16.36 -0.73
N ALA A 116 -11.14 15.82 -1.11
CA ALA A 116 -12.34 15.95 -0.32
C ALA A 116 -13.13 14.64 -0.32
N VAL A 117 -13.87 14.41 0.75
CA VAL A 117 -14.68 13.23 1.00
C VAL A 117 -16.13 13.63 1.25
N GLU A 118 -17.00 12.65 1.39
CA GLU A 118 -18.43 12.85 1.63
C GLU A 118 -18.73 13.96 2.66
N GLY A 119 -19.65 14.85 2.27
CA GLY A 119 -20.09 15.99 3.07
C GLY A 119 -19.25 17.24 2.94
N ASP A 120 -18.05 17.17 2.34
CA ASP A 120 -17.22 18.34 2.12
C ASP A 120 -17.73 19.19 0.95
N LYS A 121 -17.38 20.47 1.00
CA LYS A 121 -17.48 21.37 -0.17
C LYS A 121 -16.08 21.87 -0.51
N VAL A 122 -15.74 21.85 -1.79
CA VAL A 122 -14.42 22.24 -2.26
C VAL A 122 -14.53 23.26 -3.40
N LYS A 123 -13.63 24.25 -3.43
CA LYS A 123 -13.50 25.23 -4.50
C LYS A 123 -12.06 25.69 -4.64
N CYS A 124 -11.70 26.23 -5.80
CA CYS A 124 -10.41 26.84 -6.03
C CYS A 124 -10.61 28.27 -6.54
N ILE A 125 -9.97 29.24 -5.90
CA ILE A 125 -10.04 30.65 -6.27
C ILE A 125 -8.63 31.22 -6.27
N ASP A 126 -8.24 31.86 -7.37
CA ASP A 126 -6.90 32.42 -7.61
C ASP A 126 -5.79 31.36 -7.39
N GLY A 127 -6.07 30.10 -7.79
CA GLY A 127 -5.19 28.97 -7.62
C GLY A 127 -5.02 28.49 -6.17
N ASN A 128 -5.88 28.95 -5.25
CA ASN A 128 -5.87 28.55 -3.87
C ASN A 128 -7.07 27.63 -3.58
N LEU A 129 -6.79 26.49 -2.97
CA LEU A 129 -7.80 25.50 -2.61
C LEU A 129 -8.45 25.85 -1.28
N TYR A 130 -9.77 25.78 -1.23
CA TYR A 130 -10.57 25.99 -0.05
C TYR A 130 -11.52 24.80 0.16
N ILE A 131 -11.57 24.31 1.39
CA ILE A 131 -12.47 23.22 1.80
C ILE A 131 -13.34 23.71 2.95
N CYS A 132 -14.65 23.52 2.81
CA CYS A 132 -15.60 23.56 3.92
C CYS A 132 -15.84 22.11 4.33
N TYR A 133 -15.35 21.74 5.52
CA TYR A 133 -15.41 20.36 5.99
C TYR A 133 -16.83 19.96 6.35
N ALA A 134 -17.13 18.67 6.28
CA ALA A 134 -18.44 18.14 6.61
C ALA A 134 -18.92 18.59 8.00
N GLY A 135 -20.10 19.25 8.04
CA GLY A 135 -20.65 19.83 9.27
C GLY A 135 -20.15 21.21 9.65
N GLU A 136 -19.28 21.81 8.83
CA GLU A 136 -18.86 23.22 8.99
C GLU A 136 -19.60 24.11 7.99
N ASP A 137 -19.65 25.41 8.30
CA ASP A 137 -20.26 26.44 7.44
C ASP A 137 -19.22 27.32 6.76
N GLU A 138 -17.97 27.29 7.23
CA GLU A 138 -16.91 28.17 6.75
C GLU A 138 -15.87 27.43 5.92
N TYR A 139 -15.32 28.13 4.93
CA TYR A 139 -14.24 27.60 4.09
C TYR A 139 -12.88 27.85 4.73
N THR A 140 -12.09 26.78 4.84
CA THR A 140 -10.71 26.81 5.29
C THR A 140 -9.77 26.76 4.09
N TYR A 141 -8.79 27.65 4.04
CA TYR A 141 -7.70 27.58 3.07
C TYR A 141 -6.82 26.33 3.33
N VAL A 142 -6.52 25.60 2.28
CA VAL A 142 -5.64 24.42 2.34
C VAL A 142 -4.29 24.76 1.75
N GLU A 143 -3.24 24.70 2.57
CA GLU A 143 -1.87 24.82 2.09
C GLU A 143 -1.42 23.54 1.38
N GLU A 144 -1.12 23.66 0.09
CA GLU A 144 -0.80 22.52 -0.77
C GLU A 144 0.66 22.58 -1.25
N SER A 145 1.60 22.18 -0.40
CA SER A 145 3.03 22.15 -0.73
C SER A 145 3.40 21.19 -1.87
N TYR A 146 2.52 20.22 -2.15
CA TYR A 146 2.65 19.22 -3.21
C TYR A 146 2.11 19.68 -4.56
N ALA A 147 1.26 20.71 -4.59
CA ALA A 147 0.63 21.17 -5.83
C ALA A 147 1.64 21.88 -6.75
N TYR A 148 1.67 21.46 -8.01
CA TYR A 148 2.58 21.99 -9.01
C TYR A 148 1.82 22.72 -10.11
N TYR A 149 2.30 23.94 -10.39
CA TYR A 149 1.82 24.81 -11.45
C TYR A 149 3.03 25.31 -12.24
N TYR A 150 2.99 25.22 -13.57
CA TYR A 150 4.02 25.77 -14.45
C TYR A 150 3.56 27.02 -15.24
N LEU A 151 2.25 27.36 -15.13
CA LEU A 151 1.63 28.57 -15.67
C LEU A 151 0.92 29.35 -14.55
N ASN A 152 0.04 30.27 -14.92
CA ASN A 152 -0.78 31.00 -13.96
C ASN A 152 -1.72 30.05 -13.20
N LYS A 153 -1.69 30.12 -11.89
CA LYS A 153 -2.50 29.27 -11.01
C LYS A 153 -4.01 29.47 -11.21
N ALA A 154 -4.42 30.73 -11.39
CA ALA A 154 -5.84 31.09 -11.55
C ALA A 154 -6.51 30.50 -12.79
N ASP A 155 -5.74 30.09 -13.82
CA ASP A 155 -6.28 29.45 -14.99
C ASP A 155 -6.90 28.06 -14.71
N TYR A 156 -6.72 27.55 -13.50
CA TYR A 156 -7.19 26.23 -13.05
C TYR A 156 -8.18 26.31 -11.88
N ASP A 157 -8.77 27.49 -11.70
CA ASP A 157 -9.84 27.70 -10.75
C ASP A 157 -11.08 26.88 -11.12
N PHE A 158 -11.80 26.48 -10.10
CA PHE A 158 -13.09 25.81 -10.25
C PHE A 158 -14.07 26.29 -9.18
N GLY A 159 -15.35 26.28 -9.52
CA GLY A 159 -16.44 26.67 -8.63
C GLY A 159 -16.63 25.68 -7.47
N GLU A 160 -17.65 25.97 -6.67
CA GLU A 160 -18.00 25.10 -5.54
C GLU A 160 -18.44 23.73 -6.04
N TYR A 161 -17.86 22.70 -5.43
CA TYR A 161 -18.23 21.31 -5.58
C TYR A 161 -18.63 20.72 -4.24
N ILE A 162 -19.80 20.06 -4.17
CA ILE A 162 -20.31 19.39 -2.97
C ILE A 162 -20.13 17.89 -3.16
N VAL A 163 -19.31 17.27 -2.31
CA VAL A 163 -19.05 15.83 -2.33
C VAL A 163 -20.23 15.12 -1.66
N LYS A 164 -21.03 14.39 -2.45
CA LYS A 164 -22.21 13.68 -1.96
C LYS A 164 -21.84 12.37 -1.29
N GLU A 165 -22.85 11.72 -0.71
CA GLU A 165 -22.72 10.40 -0.09
C GLU A 165 -22.09 9.38 -1.07
N GLY A 166 -21.05 8.69 -0.61
CA GLY A 166 -20.31 7.71 -1.39
C GLY A 166 -19.41 8.29 -2.48
N GLU A 167 -19.33 9.61 -2.63
CA GLU A 167 -18.48 10.27 -3.63
C GLU A 167 -17.11 10.68 -3.07
N ILE A 168 -16.16 10.89 -3.98
CA ILE A 168 -14.82 11.42 -3.69
C ILE A 168 -14.47 12.53 -4.67
N PHE A 169 -13.67 13.48 -4.19
CA PHE A 169 -13.06 14.50 -5.04
C PHE A 169 -11.54 14.39 -4.95
N PHE A 170 -10.90 14.19 -6.08
CA PHE A 170 -9.45 14.04 -6.15
C PHE A 170 -8.83 14.93 -7.23
N LEU A 171 -7.57 15.31 -7.02
CA LEU A 171 -6.79 16.11 -7.96
C LEU A 171 -5.44 15.45 -8.23
N GLY A 172 -4.88 15.72 -9.40
CA GLY A 172 -3.46 15.49 -9.62
C GLY A 172 -2.61 16.57 -8.98
N ASP A 173 -1.44 16.20 -8.46
CA ASP A 173 -0.50 17.18 -7.92
C ASP A 173 0.01 18.13 -9.02
N ASN A 174 0.14 17.65 -10.26
CA ASN A 174 0.36 18.49 -11.42
C ASN A 174 -0.97 19.07 -11.94
N ARG A 175 -1.38 20.19 -11.37
CA ARG A 175 -2.67 20.84 -11.61
C ARG A 175 -2.97 21.17 -13.06
N GLN A 176 -1.96 21.34 -13.85
CA GLN A 176 -2.06 21.76 -15.26
C GLN A 176 -2.01 20.60 -16.24
N ASN A 177 -1.66 19.40 -15.77
CA ASN A 177 -1.61 18.22 -16.61
C ASN A 177 -2.14 17.00 -15.83
N SER A 178 -3.44 17.03 -15.54
CA SER A 178 -4.10 15.96 -14.82
C SER A 178 -5.54 15.80 -15.30
N MET A 179 -5.90 14.57 -15.61
CA MET A 179 -7.28 14.15 -15.70
C MET A 179 -7.72 13.76 -14.27
N ASP A 180 -8.63 14.55 -13.70
CA ASP A 180 -9.07 14.42 -12.31
C ASP A 180 -10.52 14.89 -12.17
N SER A 181 -11.01 15.05 -10.95
CA SER A 181 -12.40 15.42 -10.69
C SER A 181 -12.86 16.74 -11.31
N ARG A 182 -11.94 17.56 -11.83
CA ARG A 182 -12.25 18.79 -12.57
C ARG A 182 -12.49 18.55 -14.07
N TYR A 183 -12.11 17.42 -14.60
CA TYR A 183 -12.11 17.16 -16.04
C TYR A 183 -13.48 17.31 -16.69
N GLU A 184 -14.55 16.94 -15.99
CA GLU A 184 -15.92 17.15 -16.47
C GLU A 184 -16.30 18.61 -16.68
N GLN A 185 -15.65 19.51 -15.97
CA GLN A 185 -15.97 20.93 -16.01
C GLN A 185 -15.50 21.62 -17.30
N SER A 186 -14.43 21.13 -17.90
CA SER A 186 -13.87 21.67 -19.15
C SER A 186 -14.79 21.42 -20.36
N GLY A 187 -15.77 20.53 -20.27
CA GLY A 187 -16.75 20.23 -21.30
C GLY A 187 -18.02 21.07 -21.26
N GLY A 188 -18.14 22.05 -20.35
CA GLY A 188 -19.28 22.99 -20.30
C GLY A 188 -20.53 22.41 -19.64
N SER A 189 -20.46 21.27 -19.00
CA SER A 189 -21.57 20.70 -18.24
C SER A 189 -21.43 21.03 -16.77
N HIS A 190 -22.53 21.47 -16.15
CA HIS A 190 -22.57 21.90 -14.76
C HIS A 190 -22.11 20.77 -13.81
N LEU A 191 -21.34 21.14 -12.79
CA LEU A 191 -20.97 20.36 -11.59
C LEU A 191 -22.18 19.75 -10.90
N SER A 192 -22.81 18.75 -11.44
CA SER A 192 -24.00 18.17 -10.82
C SER A 192 -23.79 16.79 -10.22
N SER A 193 -22.70 16.11 -10.55
CA SER A 193 -22.36 14.83 -9.92
C SER A 193 -20.88 14.56 -10.02
N SER A 194 -20.25 14.10 -8.93
CA SER A 194 -18.99 13.39 -9.01
C SER A 194 -19.21 12.12 -9.80
N LEU A 195 -18.37 11.85 -10.75
CA LEU A 195 -18.39 10.56 -11.43
C LEU A 195 -17.78 9.45 -10.59
N TYR A 196 -16.91 9.82 -9.65
CA TYR A 196 -16.04 8.88 -8.95
C TYR A 196 -16.55 8.61 -7.55
N LYS A 197 -16.55 7.35 -7.19
CA LYS A 197 -17.05 6.89 -5.90
C LYS A 197 -15.95 6.34 -5.02
N VAL A 198 -16.21 6.31 -3.72
CA VAL A 198 -15.28 5.72 -2.76
C VAL A 198 -15.02 4.24 -3.05
N GLU A 199 -16.00 3.53 -3.62
CA GLU A 199 -15.87 2.12 -4.01
C GLU A 199 -14.92 1.89 -5.20
N ASP A 200 -14.62 2.95 -5.98
CA ASP A 200 -13.66 2.89 -7.08
C ASP A 200 -12.21 2.96 -6.59
N ILE A 201 -11.98 3.24 -5.31
CA ILE A 201 -10.62 3.28 -4.79
C ILE A 201 -10.08 1.84 -4.68
N TYR A 202 -9.18 1.51 -5.59
CA TYR A 202 -8.52 0.21 -5.63
C TYR A 202 -7.46 0.03 -4.56
N GLY A 203 -6.79 1.14 -4.18
CA GLY A 203 -5.76 1.11 -3.16
C GLY A 203 -5.23 2.50 -2.78
N VAL A 204 -4.39 2.51 -1.76
CA VAL A 204 -3.72 3.71 -1.24
C VAL A 204 -2.22 3.51 -1.30
N VAL A 205 -1.48 4.52 -1.75
CA VAL A 205 -0.01 4.54 -1.69
C VAL A 205 0.39 5.09 -0.32
N PRO A 206 0.94 4.27 0.59
CA PRO A 206 1.35 4.76 1.90
C PRO A 206 2.47 5.81 1.78
N GLU A 207 2.48 6.80 2.67
CA GLU A 207 3.46 7.89 2.65
C GLU A 207 4.92 7.37 2.69
N TRP A 208 5.17 6.31 3.47
CA TRP A 208 6.48 5.67 3.50
C TRP A 208 6.90 5.09 2.13
N ALA A 209 5.95 4.60 1.31
CA ALA A 209 6.26 4.09 -0.03
C ALA A 209 6.65 5.23 -0.98
N ILE A 210 6.08 6.42 -0.82
CA ILE A 210 6.46 7.63 -1.56
C ILE A 210 7.86 8.09 -1.12
N THR A 211 8.09 8.17 0.19
CA THR A 211 9.36 8.62 0.78
C THR A 211 10.53 7.72 0.39
N TYR A 212 10.32 6.40 0.42
CA TYR A 212 11.37 5.40 0.16
C TYR A 212 11.30 4.79 -1.25
N LYS A 213 10.64 5.43 -2.22
CA LYS A 213 10.43 4.90 -3.58
C LYS A 213 11.71 4.44 -4.28
N SER A 214 12.81 5.17 -4.12
CA SER A 214 14.11 4.82 -4.71
C SER A 214 14.65 3.48 -4.19
N TYR A 215 14.54 3.24 -2.88
CA TYR A 215 14.95 1.98 -2.25
C TYR A 215 14.02 0.82 -2.63
N LEU A 216 12.71 1.07 -2.66
CA LEU A 216 11.72 0.08 -3.06
C LEU A 216 11.93 -0.38 -4.50
N SER A 217 12.25 0.55 -5.39
CA SER A 217 12.57 0.26 -6.79
C SER A 217 13.76 -0.71 -6.91
N LEU A 218 14.79 -0.56 -6.09
CA LEU A 218 15.97 -1.43 -6.08
C LEU A 218 15.67 -2.83 -5.54
N ILE A 219 14.81 -2.96 -4.54
CA ILE A 219 14.55 -4.23 -3.83
C ILE A 219 13.50 -5.07 -4.57
N PHE A 220 12.37 -4.48 -4.92
CA PHE A 220 11.20 -5.22 -5.39
C PHE A 220 11.08 -5.28 -6.92
N PHE A 221 11.72 -4.37 -7.64
CA PHE A 221 11.53 -4.23 -9.09
C PHE A 221 12.81 -4.43 -9.91
N ARG A 222 13.86 -4.98 -9.31
CA ARG A 222 15.19 -5.13 -9.93
C ARG A 222 15.20 -5.95 -11.23
N ASN A 223 14.21 -6.82 -11.47
CA ASN A 223 14.15 -7.75 -12.60
C ASN A 223 12.99 -7.48 -13.58
N ALA A 224 12.41 -6.30 -13.57
CA ALA A 224 11.32 -5.94 -14.48
C ALA A 224 11.86 -5.18 -15.72
N TYR A 225 12.74 -5.85 -16.48
CA TYR A 225 13.16 -5.50 -17.83
C TYR A 225 12.96 -6.69 -18.74
#